data_581272d1cf9f34759acd2422555119a1
#
_entry.id   581272d1cf9f34759acd2422555119a1
#
_cell.length_a   1.000
_cell.length_b   1.000
_cell.length_c   1.000
_cell.angle_alpha   90.00
_cell.angle_beta   90.00
_cell.angle_gamma   90.00
#
_symmetry.space_group_name_H-M   'P 1'
#
loop_
_entity.id
_entity.type
_entity.pdbx_description
1 polymer ?
#
loop_
_entity_poly.entity_id
_entity_poly.type
_entity_poly.pdbx_seq_one_letter_code
_entity_poly.pdbx_strand_id
1 'polypeptide(L)'
;MRIAALDDDPLQLEMLRQVALETGHSCHTYQTGSALQLELRRESFDLLIVDWHLPDMEGTDLVRWARGHVSRELPILIITHRSEEADIVEGLSCGADDFMVKPVRHGELRARMAALLRRAYPVNTQSVL
;
A
#
# COMPACT_ATOMS: atom_id res chain seq x y z
N MET A 1 -2.76 10.06 8.65
CA MET A 1 -3.58 9.00 8.04
C MET A 1 -3.13 7.63 8.49
N ARG A 2 -3.97 6.64 8.33
CA ARG A 2 -3.67 5.25 8.74
C ARG A 2 -3.21 4.44 7.55
N ILE A 3 -2.00 3.92 7.63
CA ILE A 3 -1.38 3.13 6.57
C ILE A 3 -1.23 1.68 7.05
N ALA A 4 -1.57 0.72 6.20
CA ALA A 4 -1.30 -0.69 6.43
C ALA A 4 -0.19 -1.14 5.48
N ALA A 5 0.85 -1.75 6.03
CA ALA A 5 1.98 -2.28 5.26
C ALA A 5 2.05 -3.79 5.42
N LEU A 6 2.13 -4.49 4.30
CA LEU A 6 2.14 -5.95 4.24
C LEU A 6 3.38 -6.44 3.50
N ASP A 7 4.24 -7.15 4.21
CA ASP A 7 5.49 -7.71 3.68
C ASP A 7 5.92 -8.82 4.64
N ASP A 8 6.50 -9.90 4.17
CA ASP A 8 6.95 -10.98 5.04
C ASP A 8 8.30 -10.68 5.70
N ASP A 9 9.00 -9.63 5.25
CA ASP A 9 10.28 -9.22 5.81
C ASP A 9 10.09 -8.15 6.90
N PRO A 10 10.38 -8.48 8.19
CA PRO A 10 10.22 -7.51 9.28
C PRO A 10 11.07 -6.25 9.14
N LEU A 11 12.26 -6.38 8.53
CA LEU A 11 13.12 -5.21 8.31
C LEU A 11 12.52 -4.25 7.29
N GLN A 12 11.93 -4.79 6.24
CA GLN A 12 11.21 -4.00 5.25
C GLN A 12 10.02 -3.28 5.89
N LEU A 13 9.25 -3.99 6.71
CA LEU A 13 8.12 -3.40 7.42
C LEU A 13 8.54 -2.26 8.34
N GLU A 14 9.65 -2.44 9.06
CA GLU A 14 10.13 -1.38 9.96
C GLU A 14 10.53 -0.14 9.16
N MET A 15 11.16 -0.31 8.01
CA MET A 15 11.53 0.83 7.16
C MET A 15 10.29 1.56 6.65
N LEU A 16 9.28 0.81 6.19
CA LEU A 16 8.03 1.40 5.73
C LEU A 16 7.33 2.16 6.86
N ARG A 17 7.31 1.58 8.06
CA ARG A 17 6.73 2.21 9.23
C ARG A 17 7.44 3.51 9.58
N GLN A 18 8.78 3.51 9.56
CA GLN A 18 9.57 4.70 9.85
C GLN A 18 9.27 5.83 8.86
N VAL A 19 9.23 5.53 7.57
CA VAL A 19 8.91 6.55 6.56
C VAL A 19 7.51 7.11 6.78
N ALA A 20 6.53 6.26 7.08
CA ALA A 20 5.17 6.71 7.36
C ALA A 20 5.13 7.64 8.57
N LEU A 21 5.79 7.26 9.66
CA LEU A 21 5.85 8.09 10.87
C LEU A 21 6.51 9.44 10.63
N GLU A 22 7.59 9.46 9.86
CA GLU A 22 8.30 10.70 9.51
C GLU A 22 7.43 11.67 8.72
N THR A 23 6.43 11.16 8.01
CA THR A 23 5.51 11.97 7.23
C THR A 23 4.20 12.27 7.99
N GLY A 24 4.15 11.93 9.27
CA GLY A 24 2.99 12.24 10.12
C GLY A 24 1.86 11.23 10.08
N HIS A 25 2.10 10.02 9.56
CA HIS A 25 1.09 8.97 9.47
C HIS A 25 1.37 7.86 10.47
N SER A 26 0.32 7.14 10.89
CA SER A 26 0.48 5.88 11.61
C SER A 26 0.63 4.76 10.60
N CYS A 27 1.35 3.70 10.97
CA CYS A 27 1.54 2.55 10.10
C CYS A 27 1.39 1.25 10.91
N HIS A 28 0.49 0.41 10.45
CA HIS A 28 0.23 -0.91 11.03
C HIS A 28 0.79 -1.95 10.09
N THR A 29 1.57 -2.89 10.63
CA THR A 29 2.34 -3.83 9.82
C THR A 29 1.80 -5.26 9.94
N TYR A 30 1.83 -5.98 8.82
CA TYR A 30 1.33 -7.36 8.72
C TYR A 30 2.31 -8.18 7.90
N GLN A 31 2.47 -9.46 8.25
CA GLN A 31 3.41 -10.34 7.57
C GLN A 31 2.71 -11.36 6.66
N THR A 32 1.40 -11.50 6.76
CA THR A 32 0.63 -12.42 5.93
C THR A 32 -0.60 -11.70 5.35
N GLY A 33 -1.03 -12.17 4.19
CA GLY A 33 -2.21 -11.61 3.56
C GLY A 33 -3.46 -11.85 4.39
N SER A 34 -3.58 -13.02 5.02
CA SER A 34 -4.73 -13.34 5.86
C SER A 34 -4.83 -12.45 7.09
N ALA A 35 -3.69 -12.07 7.69
CA ALA A 35 -3.69 -11.15 8.82
C ALA A 35 -4.23 -9.78 8.42
N LEU A 36 -3.81 -9.26 7.27
CA LEU A 36 -4.32 -7.99 6.76
C LEU A 36 -5.79 -8.07 6.38
N GLN A 37 -6.20 -9.17 5.73
CA GLN A 37 -7.62 -9.36 5.39
C GLN A 37 -8.52 -9.33 6.62
N LEU A 38 -8.09 -9.99 7.68
CA LEU A 38 -8.84 -10.00 8.94
C LEU A 38 -9.00 -8.58 9.50
N GLU A 39 -7.92 -7.81 9.49
CA GLU A 39 -7.95 -6.45 9.99
C GLU A 39 -8.80 -5.52 9.11
N LEU A 40 -8.75 -5.69 7.79
CA LEU A 40 -9.53 -4.88 6.85
C LEU A 40 -11.05 -5.09 7.00
N ARG A 41 -11.47 -6.17 7.62
CA ARG A 41 -12.89 -6.40 7.93
C ARG A 41 -13.35 -5.63 9.16
N ARG A 42 -12.41 -5.16 9.98
CA ARG A 42 -12.67 -4.56 11.29
C ARG A 42 -12.31 -3.09 11.35
N GLU A 43 -11.27 -2.71 10.63
CA GLU A 43 -10.67 -1.37 10.68
C GLU A 43 -10.55 -0.80 9.27
N SER A 44 -10.62 0.51 9.16
CA SER A 44 -10.39 1.20 7.90
C SER A 44 -8.96 1.74 7.83
N PHE A 45 -8.40 1.75 6.62
CA PHE A 45 -7.10 2.31 6.34
C PHE A 45 -7.20 3.31 5.19
N ASP A 46 -6.25 4.23 5.13
CA ASP A 46 -6.22 5.27 4.11
C ASP A 46 -5.31 4.92 2.94
N LEU A 47 -4.40 3.97 3.14
CA LEU A 47 -3.45 3.51 2.11
C LEU A 47 -2.98 2.11 2.46
N LEU A 48 -2.92 1.23 1.46
CA LEU A 48 -2.27 -0.08 1.60
C LEU A 48 -0.95 -0.09 0.84
N ILE A 49 0.10 -0.63 1.47
CA ILE A 49 1.37 -0.92 0.82
C ILE A 49 1.55 -2.44 0.90
N VAL A 50 1.63 -3.09 -0.25
CA VAL A 50 1.54 -4.56 -0.34
C VAL A 50 2.72 -5.11 -1.13
N ASP A 51 3.45 -6.09 -0.56
CA ASP A 51 4.42 -6.86 -1.31
C ASP A 51 3.69 -7.88 -2.19
N TRP A 52 4.25 -8.18 -3.35
CA TRP A 52 3.70 -9.18 -4.27
C TRP A 52 3.83 -10.58 -3.71
N HIS A 53 5.01 -10.91 -3.16
CA HIS A 53 5.30 -12.25 -2.66
C HIS A 53 5.02 -12.35 -1.18
N LEU A 54 3.98 -13.08 -0.81
CA LEU A 54 3.59 -13.30 0.57
C LEU A 54 3.61 -14.81 0.85
N PRO A 55 3.74 -15.23 2.11
CA PRO A 55 3.83 -16.67 2.41
C PRO A 55 2.54 -17.43 2.16
N ASP A 56 1.38 -16.76 2.21
CA ASP A 56 0.08 -17.42 2.14
C ASP A 56 -0.74 -17.05 0.90
N MET A 57 -0.32 -16.07 0.12
CA MET A 57 -1.03 -15.66 -1.10
C MET A 57 -0.16 -14.74 -1.94
N GLU A 58 -0.57 -14.46 -3.17
CA GLU A 58 0.06 -13.41 -3.96
C GLU A 58 -0.51 -12.05 -3.56
N GLY A 59 0.33 -11.01 -3.55
CA GLY A 59 -0.13 -9.67 -3.25
C GLY A 59 -1.21 -9.18 -4.21
N THR A 60 -1.13 -9.58 -5.48
CA THR A 60 -2.15 -9.26 -6.49
C THR A 60 -3.51 -9.86 -6.13
N ASP A 61 -3.53 -11.03 -5.53
CA ASP A 61 -4.79 -11.65 -5.06
C ASP A 61 -5.39 -10.85 -3.92
N LEU A 62 -4.55 -10.37 -3.01
CA LEU A 62 -5.02 -9.50 -1.93
C LEU A 62 -5.62 -8.21 -2.49
N VAL A 63 -4.97 -7.61 -3.49
CA VAL A 63 -5.47 -6.38 -4.10
C VAL A 63 -6.84 -6.60 -4.73
N ARG A 64 -7.00 -7.67 -5.50
CA ARG A 64 -8.29 -8.01 -6.11
C ARG A 64 -9.37 -8.22 -5.05
N TRP A 65 -9.03 -8.93 -3.98
CA TRP A 65 -9.93 -9.15 -2.86
C TRP A 65 -10.35 -7.82 -2.23
N ALA A 66 -9.40 -6.93 -1.96
CA ALA A 66 -9.67 -5.64 -1.35
C ALA A 66 -10.60 -4.78 -2.22
N ARG A 67 -10.41 -4.84 -3.55
CA ARG A 67 -11.29 -4.11 -4.48
C ARG A 67 -12.72 -4.61 -4.44
N GLY A 68 -12.92 -5.90 -4.24
CA GLY A 68 -14.26 -6.50 -4.18
C GLY A 68 -14.92 -6.46 -2.81
N HIS A 69 -14.14 -6.40 -1.73
CA HIS A 69 -14.66 -6.58 -0.38
C HIS A 69 -14.49 -5.36 0.53
N VAL A 70 -13.58 -4.45 0.19
CA VAL A 70 -13.29 -3.28 1.03
C VAL A 70 -13.68 -1.99 0.33
N SER A 71 -12.97 -1.61 -0.74
CA SER A 71 -13.25 -0.37 -1.46
C SER A 71 -12.52 -0.36 -2.79
N ARG A 72 -13.19 0.20 -3.81
CA ARG A 72 -12.57 0.44 -5.12
C ARG A 72 -11.69 1.68 -5.10
N GLU A 73 -11.85 2.54 -4.10
CA GLU A 73 -11.18 3.84 -4.04
C GLU A 73 -9.99 3.87 -3.07
N LEU A 74 -9.80 2.81 -2.27
CA LEU A 74 -8.68 2.71 -1.35
C LEU A 74 -7.37 2.71 -2.14
N PRO A 75 -6.47 3.68 -1.93
CA PRO A 75 -5.19 3.66 -2.65
C PRO A 75 -4.33 2.47 -2.24
N ILE A 76 -3.75 1.80 -3.23
CA ILE A 76 -2.92 0.62 -3.02
C ILE A 76 -1.64 0.75 -3.83
N LEU A 77 -0.50 0.63 -3.14
CA LEU A 77 0.83 0.64 -3.72
C LEU A 77 1.43 -0.76 -3.59
N ILE A 78 1.80 -1.37 -4.70
CA ILE A 78 2.55 -2.64 -4.69
C ILE A 78 4.03 -2.34 -4.65
N ILE A 79 4.77 -2.98 -3.74
CA ILE A 79 6.23 -2.90 -3.66
C ILE A 79 6.78 -4.31 -3.80
N THR A 80 7.69 -4.54 -4.78
CA THR A 80 8.17 -5.89 -5.07
C THR A 80 9.52 -5.87 -5.76
N HIS A 81 10.21 -7.02 -5.78
CA HIS A 81 11.42 -7.21 -6.57
C HIS A 81 11.13 -7.42 -8.07
N ARG A 82 9.88 -7.68 -8.45
CA ARG A 82 9.52 -7.89 -9.84
C ARG A 82 9.63 -6.58 -10.62
N SER A 83 10.35 -6.59 -11.74
CA SER A 83 10.62 -5.38 -12.51
C SER A 83 10.32 -5.53 -14.00
N GLU A 84 9.91 -6.71 -14.46
CA GLU A 84 9.57 -6.93 -15.86
C GLU A 84 8.31 -6.16 -16.24
N GLU A 85 8.24 -5.70 -17.49
CA GLU A 85 7.06 -4.97 -17.97
C GLU A 85 5.77 -5.74 -17.76
N ALA A 86 5.78 -7.05 -18.02
CA ALA A 86 4.59 -7.89 -17.82
C ALA A 86 4.14 -7.91 -16.36
N ASP A 87 5.08 -7.90 -15.41
CA ASP A 87 4.78 -7.87 -13.99
C ASP A 87 4.15 -6.53 -13.59
N ILE A 88 4.69 -5.44 -14.09
CA ILE A 88 4.15 -4.10 -13.82
C ILE A 88 2.73 -3.98 -14.37
N VAL A 89 2.51 -4.46 -15.59
CA VAL A 89 1.18 -4.44 -16.21
C VAL A 89 0.21 -5.27 -15.37
N GLU A 90 0.60 -6.47 -14.94
CA GLU A 90 -0.25 -7.32 -14.10
C GLU A 90 -0.57 -6.65 -12.77
N GLY A 91 0.45 -6.08 -12.12
CA GLY A 91 0.27 -5.41 -10.83
C GLY A 91 -0.71 -4.25 -10.90
N LEU A 92 -0.61 -3.42 -11.93
CA LEU A 92 -1.54 -2.30 -12.11
C LEU A 92 -2.91 -2.79 -12.56
N SER A 93 -2.97 -3.82 -13.41
CA SER A 93 -4.24 -4.36 -13.92
C SER A 93 -5.05 -5.06 -12.85
N CYS A 94 -4.42 -5.59 -11.79
CA CYS A 94 -5.15 -6.25 -10.71
C CYS A 94 -5.94 -5.28 -9.83
N GLY A 95 -5.68 -3.98 -9.97
CA GLY A 95 -6.38 -2.93 -9.23
C GLY A 95 -5.48 -2.05 -8.37
N ALA A 96 -4.17 -2.25 -8.39
CA ALA A 96 -3.24 -1.36 -7.69
C ALA A 96 -3.17 0.00 -8.39
N ASP A 97 -2.96 1.05 -7.61
CA ASP A 97 -2.87 2.42 -8.13
C ASP A 97 -1.45 2.79 -8.54
N ASP A 98 -0.47 2.13 -7.96
CA ASP A 98 0.94 2.41 -8.24
C ASP A 98 1.78 1.17 -7.98
N PHE A 99 2.99 1.17 -8.49
CA PHE A 99 3.90 0.03 -8.44
C PHE A 99 5.31 0.56 -8.20
N MET A 100 6.04 -0.05 -7.27
CA MET A 100 7.39 0.37 -6.94
C MET A 100 8.30 -0.85 -6.82
N VAL A 101 9.47 -0.78 -7.44
CA VAL A 101 10.43 -1.88 -7.46
C VAL A 101 11.42 -1.75 -6.30
N LYS A 102 11.67 -2.84 -5.59
CA LYS A 102 12.72 -2.90 -4.55
C LYS A 102 14.12 -2.85 -5.19
N PRO A 103 15.12 -2.25 -4.53
CA PRO A 103 15.10 -1.72 -3.17
C PRO A 103 14.33 -0.41 -3.06
N VAL A 104 13.61 -0.24 -1.96
CA VAL A 104 12.83 0.96 -1.72
C VAL A 104 13.73 2.14 -1.40
N ARG A 105 13.56 3.23 -2.13
CA ARG A 105 14.24 4.50 -1.85
C ARG A 105 13.29 5.39 -1.05
N HIS A 106 13.77 5.93 0.07
CA HIS A 106 12.91 6.68 0.99
C HIS A 106 12.25 7.88 0.33
N GLY A 107 12.99 8.65 -0.47
CA GLY A 107 12.43 9.81 -1.15
C GLY A 107 11.35 9.45 -2.16
N GLU A 108 11.58 8.37 -2.91
CA GLU A 108 10.60 7.87 -3.88
C GLU A 108 9.33 7.38 -3.16
N LEU A 109 9.49 6.64 -2.08
CA LEU A 109 8.35 6.17 -1.29
C LEU A 109 7.52 7.32 -0.75
N ARG A 110 8.18 8.33 -0.16
CA ARG A 110 7.48 9.53 0.33
C ARG A 110 6.69 10.22 -0.76
N ALA A 111 7.29 10.39 -1.93
CA ALA A 111 6.65 11.07 -3.06
C ALA A 111 5.43 10.28 -3.57
N ARG A 112 5.56 8.95 -3.69
CA ARG A 112 4.45 8.12 -4.15
C ARG A 112 3.33 8.07 -3.13
N MET A 113 3.65 7.94 -1.83
CA MET A 113 2.64 7.98 -0.77
C MET A 113 1.89 9.31 -0.78
N ALA A 114 2.62 10.43 -0.85
CA ALA A 114 2.00 11.75 -0.88
C ALA A 114 1.09 11.92 -2.09
N ALA A 115 1.51 11.45 -3.25
CA ALA A 115 0.71 11.54 -4.48
C ALA A 115 -0.57 10.70 -4.38
N LEU A 116 -0.46 9.48 -3.86
CA LEU A 116 -1.62 8.58 -3.70
C LEU A 116 -2.62 9.15 -2.71
N LEU A 117 -2.15 9.64 -1.57
CA LEU A 117 -3.02 10.22 -0.54
C LEU A 117 -3.68 11.51 -1.01
N ARG A 118 -2.93 12.38 -1.69
CA ARG A 118 -3.48 13.63 -2.23
C ARG A 118 -4.57 13.36 -3.26
N ARG A 119 -4.37 12.37 -4.10
CA ARG A 119 -5.34 12.01 -5.15
C ARG A 119 -6.61 11.41 -4.57
N ALA A 120 -6.46 10.53 -3.57
CA ALA A 120 -7.59 9.86 -2.94
C ALA A 120 -8.34 10.76 -1.96
N TYR A 121 -7.65 11.67 -1.28
CA TYR A 121 -8.21 12.51 -0.22
C TYR A 121 -7.83 13.96 -0.45
N PRO A 122 -8.42 14.60 -1.47
CA PRO A 122 -8.06 15.99 -1.79
C PRO A 122 -8.48 16.94 -0.68
N VAL A 123 -7.61 17.92 -0.40
CA VAL A 123 -7.92 18.98 0.56
C VAL A 123 -8.89 19.95 -0.07
N ASN A 124 -9.97 20.28 0.65
CA ASN A 124 -10.92 21.29 0.19
C ASN A 124 -10.38 22.68 0.52
N THR A 125 -9.70 23.29 -0.46
CA THR A 125 -9.07 24.59 -0.27
C THR A 125 -10.09 25.74 -0.20
N GLN A 126 -11.32 25.54 -0.64
CA GLN A 126 -12.35 26.57 -0.57
C GLN A 126 -12.79 26.86 0.87
N SER A 127 -12.66 25.89 1.75
CA SER A 127 -13.02 26.08 3.15
C SER A 127 -12.03 26.95 3.92
N VAL A 128 -10.89 27.29 3.32
CA VAL A 128 -9.84 28.05 3.97
C VAL A 128 -10.15 29.55 3.97
N LEU A 129 -11.08 29.95 3.20
CA LEU A 129 -11.50 31.34 3.14
C LEU A 129 -12.36 31.69 4.35
#